data_7fa33bbf1c4efc24ff3c30d08f33cde8
#
_entry.id   7fa33bbf1c4efc24ff3c30d08f33cde8
#
_cell.length_a   1.000
_cell.length_b   1.000
_cell.length_c   1.000
_cell.angle_alpha   90.00
_cell.angle_beta   90.00
_cell.angle_gamma   90.00
#
_symmetry.space_group_name_H-M   'P 1'
#
loop_
_entity.id
_entity.type
_entity.pdbx_description
1 polymer ?
#
loop_
_entity_poly.entity_id
_entity_poly.type
_entity_poly.pdbx_seq_one_letter_code
_entity_poly.pdbx_strand_id
1 'polypeptide(L)'
;MSTYLVLCQDMARDVGIPGTGPSSVTSTSLSEEENAIVRYVAQADLDIQSRWFDWDFLWSEATITVTTATSTLVSGDTGFPTDLGNWKLDSFVYDKTSADYIILEYMRWNEYRDMYKYGTIDEDLPEVYSLKPDSSIDLYPTPSATSSISTEYWATPTVLVADGDISAIPPRFHKIIIARAKMYYAENEDAPEIMAGALAEFEDLLDKLESDQLPRQKNRRFSAAQDLENFVVRTE
;
A
#
# COMPACT_ATOMS: atom_id res chain seq x y z
N MET A 1 15.20 14.89 -3.00
CA MET A 1 13.84 14.44 -2.64
C MET A 1 13.07 15.67 -2.21
N SER A 2 11.87 15.87 -2.73
CA SER A 2 11.03 17.00 -2.32
C SER A 2 10.35 16.64 -1.00
N THR A 3 10.55 17.47 0.02
CA THR A 3 9.81 17.36 1.29
C THR A 3 8.43 17.99 1.14
N TYR A 4 7.55 17.77 2.09
CA TYR A 4 6.21 18.37 2.10
C TYR A 4 6.26 19.90 1.96
N LEU A 5 7.14 20.56 2.74
CA LEU A 5 7.32 22.00 2.63
C LEU A 5 7.74 22.44 1.21
N VAL A 6 8.68 21.72 0.59
CA VAL A 6 9.13 22.03 -0.78
C VAL A 6 8.00 21.86 -1.80
N LEU A 7 7.17 20.81 -1.66
CA LEU A 7 6.00 20.62 -2.52
C LEU A 7 4.99 21.77 -2.40
N CYS A 8 4.75 22.25 -1.17
CA CYS A 8 3.89 23.42 -0.95
C CYS A 8 4.47 24.69 -1.56
N GLN A 9 5.78 24.90 -1.44
CA GLN A 9 6.46 26.07 -2.04
C GLN A 9 6.46 26.01 -3.57
N ASP A 10 6.66 24.83 -4.15
CA ASP A 10 6.60 24.63 -5.60
C ASP A 10 5.18 24.88 -6.13
N MET A 11 4.15 24.37 -5.43
CA MET A 11 2.76 24.65 -5.77
C MET A 11 2.44 26.15 -5.68
N ALA A 12 2.85 26.84 -4.60
CA ALA A 12 2.62 28.29 -4.43
C ALA A 12 3.20 29.08 -5.60
N ARG A 13 4.40 28.70 -6.04
CA ARG A 13 5.07 29.30 -7.20
C ARG A 13 4.32 29.06 -8.50
N ASP A 14 3.83 27.83 -8.70
CA ASP A 14 3.10 27.43 -9.92
C ASP A 14 1.75 28.14 -10.08
N VAL A 15 1.06 28.42 -8.96
CA VAL A 15 -0.22 29.15 -8.98
C VAL A 15 -0.03 30.69 -8.91
N GLY A 16 1.21 31.16 -8.81
CA GLY A 16 1.54 32.59 -8.88
C GLY A 16 1.30 33.37 -7.57
N ILE A 17 1.29 32.69 -6.42
CA ILE A 17 1.21 33.38 -5.13
C ILE A 17 2.50 34.15 -4.88
N PRO A 18 2.40 35.45 -4.50
CA PRO A 18 3.57 36.25 -4.27
C PRO A 18 4.38 35.79 -3.07
N GLY A 19 5.70 35.72 -3.22
CA GLY A 19 6.62 35.27 -2.17
C GLY A 19 7.23 33.91 -2.43
N THR A 20 7.74 33.27 -1.39
CA THR A 20 8.36 31.93 -1.44
C THR A 20 7.39 30.80 -1.06
N GLY A 21 6.11 31.12 -0.83
CA GLY A 21 5.13 30.21 -0.26
C GLY A 21 5.31 30.05 1.26
N PRO A 22 4.70 29.02 1.86
CA PRO A 22 4.72 28.82 3.30
C PRO A 22 6.15 28.66 3.83
N SER A 23 6.45 29.26 4.97
CA SER A 23 7.74 29.12 5.65
C SER A 23 7.85 27.82 6.46
N SER A 24 6.72 27.26 6.87
CA SER A 24 6.56 25.97 7.53
C SER A 24 5.11 25.53 7.37
N VAL A 25 4.86 24.24 7.15
CA VAL A 25 3.49 23.68 7.03
C VAL A 25 2.74 23.66 8.35
N THR A 26 3.47 23.69 9.47
CA THR A 26 2.89 23.69 10.85
C THR A 26 2.78 25.06 11.47
N SER A 27 3.13 26.14 10.75
CA SER A 27 3.08 27.49 11.28
C SER A 27 1.65 27.96 11.55
N THR A 28 1.43 28.62 12.67
CA THR A 28 0.15 29.26 13.02
C THR A 28 -0.03 30.65 12.38
N SER A 29 0.99 31.18 11.71
CA SER A 29 1.00 32.50 11.09
C SER A 29 0.88 32.46 9.57
N LEU A 30 0.44 31.34 8.98
CA LEU A 30 0.19 31.21 7.56
C LEU A 30 -0.99 32.08 7.13
N SER A 31 -0.92 32.66 5.94
CA SER A 31 -2.09 33.28 5.31
C SER A 31 -3.16 32.24 4.99
N GLU A 32 -4.38 32.68 4.69
CA GLU A 32 -5.46 31.76 4.29
C GLU A 32 -5.11 30.97 3.03
N GLU A 33 -4.46 31.62 2.07
CA GLU A 33 -3.99 31.01 0.82
C GLU A 33 -2.88 29.97 1.07
N GLU A 34 -1.90 30.26 1.92
CA GLU A 34 -0.85 29.33 2.29
C GLU A 34 -1.41 28.10 3.05
N ASN A 35 -2.36 28.31 3.96
CA ASN A 35 -3.06 27.23 4.62
C ASN A 35 -3.85 26.33 3.65
N ALA A 36 -4.46 26.94 2.64
CA ALA A 36 -5.16 26.19 1.60
C ALA A 36 -4.19 25.33 0.79
N ILE A 37 -3.05 25.88 0.37
CA ILE A 37 -1.99 25.15 -0.34
C ILE A 37 -1.49 23.96 0.46
N VAL A 38 -1.14 24.16 1.73
CA VAL A 38 -0.67 23.10 2.62
C VAL A 38 -1.70 21.97 2.65
N ARG A 39 -2.97 22.27 2.83
CA ARG A 39 -4.04 21.29 2.86
C ARG A 39 -4.25 20.61 1.51
N TYR A 40 -4.19 21.31 0.39
CA TYR A 40 -4.37 20.74 -0.95
C TYR A 40 -3.24 19.77 -1.32
N VAL A 41 -2.00 20.08 -0.96
CA VAL A 41 -0.86 19.20 -1.22
C VAL A 41 -0.98 17.89 -0.41
N ALA A 42 -1.33 17.97 0.88
CA ALA A 42 -1.55 16.77 1.69
C ALA A 42 -2.72 15.92 1.17
N GLN A 43 -3.83 16.56 0.78
CA GLN A 43 -4.98 15.88 0.23
C GLN A 43 -4.67 15.23 -1.13
N ALA A 44 -3.92 15.92 -1.98
CA ALA A 44 -3.51 15.40 -3.29
C ALA A 44 -2.61 14.17 -3.16
N ASP A 45 -1.67 14.19 -2.24
CA ASP A 45 -0.80 13.06 -1.96
C ASP A 45 -1.60 11.85 -1.47
N LEU A 46 -2.51 12.04 -0.52
CA LEU A 46 -3.38 11.00 0.01
C LEU A 46 -4.31 10.42 -1.06
N ASP A 47 -4.88 11.26 -1.94
CA ASP A 47 -5.74 10.81 -3.03
C ASP A 47 -5.03 9.90 -4.01
N ILE A 48 -3.79 10.23 -4.38
CA ILE A 48 -3.01 9.43 -5.31
C ILE A 48 -2.65 8.08 -4.68
N GLN A 49 -2.20 8.08 -3.43
CA GLN A 49 -1.87 6.85 -2.71
C GLN A 49 -3.09 5.96 -2.51
N SER A 50 -4.27 6.54 -2.26
CA SER A 50 -5.53 5.80 -2.02
C SER A 50 -6.19 5.26 -3.29
N ARG A 51 -5.71 5.63 -4.47
CA ARG A 51 -6.33 5.25 -5.75
C ARG A 51 -6.25 3.74 -6.02
N TRP A 52 -5.12 3.13 -5.65
CA TRP A 52 -4.89 1.69 -5.73
C TRP A 52 -4.26 1.20 -4.43
N PHE A 53 -4.67 0.04 -3.97
CA PHE A 53 -4.10 -0.55 -2.74
C PHE A 53 -2.78 -1.27 -2.99
N ASP A 54 -2.51 -1.69 -4.22
CA ASP A 54 -1.40 -2.55 -4.64
C ASP A 54 -0.25 -1.79 -5.32
N TRP A 55 -0.07 -0.51 -4.96
CA TRP A 55 1.10 0.25 -5.39
C TRP A 55 2.40 -0.40 -4.90
N ASP A 56 3.39 -0.58 -5.80
CA ASP A 56 4.70 -1.12 -5.43
C ASP A 56 5.41 -0.27 -4.37
N PHE A 57 5.19 1.04 -4.34
CA PHE A 57 5.78 1.92 -3.32
C PHE A 57 5.12 1.83 -1.93
N LEU A 58 3.96 1.18 -1.80
CA LEU A 58 3.31 0.86 -0.53
C LEU A 58 3.65 -0.55 -0.04
N TRP A 59 4.35 -1.35 -0.86
CA TRP A 59 4.74 -2.69 -0.48
C TRP A 59 5.76 -2.67 0.67
N SER A 60 5.59 -3.57 1.61
CA SER A 60 6.46 -3.73 2.77
C SER A 60 6.51 -5.19 3.23
N GLU A 61 7.49 -5.52 4.05
CA GLU A 61 7.64 -6.83 4.69
C GLU A 61 7.40 -6.73 6.19
N ALA A 62 6.80 -7.78 6.77
CA ALA A 62 6.65 -7.93 8.21
C ALA A 62 7.17 -9.28 8.67
N THR A 63 7.73 -9.30 9.89
CA THR A 63 8.08 -10.54 10.60
C THR A 63 7.39 -10.53 11.94
N ILE A 64 6.36 -11.35 12.08
CA ILE A 64 5.49 -11.40 13.25
C ILE A 64 5.96 -12.55 14.14
N THR A 65 6.14 -12.27 15.43
CA THR A 65 6.50 -13.30 16.41
C THR A 65 5.27 -14.14 16.76
N VAL A 66 5.40 -15.44 16.62
CA VAL A 66 4.38 -16.42 16.99
C VAL A 66 4.77 -17.07 18.31
N THR A 67 3.91 -17.00 19.30
CA THR A 67 4.14 -17.65 20.59
C THR A 67 3.48 -19.01 20.66
N THR A 68 4.10 -19.93 21.44
CA THR A 68 3.55 -21.26 21.70
C THR A 68 2.09 -21.21 22.16
N ALA A 69 1.28 -22.13 21.70
CA ALA A 69 -0.15 -22.27 22.02
C ALA A 69 -1.03 -21.06 21.63
N THR A 70 -0.53 -20.17 20.75
CA THR A 70 -1.28 -19.02 20.24
C THR A 70 -1.61 -19.24 18.78
N SER A 71 -2.87 -19.48 18.46
CA SER A 71 -3.34 -19.68 17.08
C SER A 71 -3.73 -18.39 16.37
N THR A 72 -3.93 -17.29 17.10
CA THR A 72 -4.41 -16.01 16.54
C THR A 72 -3.39 -14.93 16.76
N LEU A 73 -2.99 -14.24 15.68
CA LEU A 73 -2.13 -13.07 15.71
C LEU A 73 -2.96 -11.82 15.43
N VAL A 74 -2.79 -10.81 16.28
CA VAL A 74 -3.60 -9.59 16.25
C VAL A 74 -2.74 -8.33 16.20
N SER A 75 -3.35 -7.22 15.82
CA SER A 75 -2.71 -5.90 15.91
C SER A 75 -2.25 -5.65 17.35
N GLY A 76 -0.96 -5.34 17.51
CA GLY A 76 -0.31 -5.18 18.82
C GLY A 76 0.67 -6.31 19.17
N ASP A 77 0.61 -7.45 18.49
CA ASP A 77 1.61 -8.50 18.64
C ASP A 77 2.97 -8.02 18.10
N THR A 78 4.05 -8.60 18.63
CA THR A 78 5.41 -8.22 18.24
C THR A 78 5.66 -8.49 16.75
N GLY A 79 5.95 -7.42 16.01
CA GLY A 79 6.19 -7.46 14.57
C GLY A 79 4.93 -7.38 13.71
N PHE A 80 3.74 -7.31 14.29
CA PHE A 80 2.52 -7.03 13.52
C PHE A 80 2.55 -5.57 13.02
N PRO A 81 2.35 -5.33 11.71
CA PRO A 81 2.45 -3.98 11.15
C PRO A 81 1.35 -3.06 11.68
N THR A 82 1.73 -1.85 12.08
CA THR A 82 0.80 -0.82 12.57
C THR A 82 0.14 -0.03 11.44
N ASP A 83 0.73 -0.08 10.28
CA ASP A 83 0.32 0.60 9.04
C ASP A 83 -0.28 -0.38 8.00
N LEU A 84 -0.76 -1.53 8.46
CA LEU A 84 -1.35 -2.55 7.61
C LEU A 84 -2.53 -2.01 6.79
N GLY A 85 -2.43 -2.08 5.47
CA GLY A 85 -3.53 -1.89 4.54
C GLY A 85 -4.12 -3.24 4.11
N ASN A 86 -3.36 -4.00 3.33
CA ASN A 86 -3.78 -5.32 2.83
C ASN A 86 -2.64 -6.33 2.90
N TRP A 87 -2.96 -7.56 3.27
CA TRP A 87 -2.02 -8.67 3.22
C TRP A 87 -1.84 -9.21 1.80
N LYS A 88 -0.62 -9.60 1.46
CA LYS A 88 -0.34 -10.37 0.25
C LYS A 88 -0.47 -11.85 0.54
N LEU A 89 -1.55 -12.47 0.04
CA LEU A 89 -2.00 -13.80 0.43
C LEU A 89 -1.06 -14.96 0.08
N ASP A 90 -0.13 -14.77 -0.84
CA ASP A 90 0.81 -15.80 -1.30
C ASP A 90 2.19 -15.68 -0.64
N SER A 91 2.34 -14.85 0.39
CA SER A 91 3.65 -14.49 0.95
C SER A 91 3.92 -15.03 2.36
N PHE A 92 2.98 -15.75 2.96
CA PHE A 92 3.09 -16.20 4.35
C PHE A 92 4.03 -17.40 4.49
N VAL A 93 5.14 -17.20 5.21
CA VAL A 93 6.16 -18.23 5.46
C VAL A 93 6.39 -18.35 6.95
N TYR A 94 6.12 -19.54 7.50
CA TYR A 94 6.40 -19.87 8.88
C TYR A 94 7.85 -20.27 9.05
N ASP A 95 8.53 -19.74 10.07
CA ASP A 95 9.91 -19.98 10.43
C ASP A 95 10.91 -19.83 9.26
N LYS A 96 10.86 -18.68 8.57
CA LYS A 96 11.77 -18.36 7.45
C LYS A 96 13.27 -18.49 7.80
N THR A 97 13.62 -18.45 9.08
CA THR A 97 15.01 -18.55 9.55
C THR A 97 15.52 -19.99 9.66
N SER A 98 14.63 -20.97 9.67
CA SER A 98 14.95 -22.39 9.70
C SER A 98 15.28 -22.93 8.30
N ALA A 99 16.04 -24.01 8.26
CA ALA A 99 16.26 -24.75 7.01
C ALA A 99 15.00 -25.44 6.49
N ASP A 100 14.04 -25.68 7.38
CA ASP A 100 12.77 -26.36 7.11
C ASP A 100 11.58 -25.40 7.21
N TYR A 101 11.66 -24.21 6.55
CA TYR A 101 10.58 -23.25 6.51
C TYR A 101 9.33 -23.83 5.80
N ILE A 102 8.16 -23.40 6.25
CA ILE A 102 6.87 -23.83 5.71
C ILE A 102 6.18 -22.64 5.04
N ILE A 103 5.79 -22.82 3.79
CA ILE A 103 4.90 -21.87 3.10
C ILE A 103 3.48 -22.24 3.54
N LEU A 104 2.81 -21.29 4.21
CA LEU A 104 1.46 -21.51 4.71
C LEU A 104 0.44 -21.43 3.58
N GLU A 105 -0.52 -22.34 3.58
CA GLU A 105 -1.63 -22.33 2.62
C GLU A 105 -2.75 -21.41 3.10
N TYR A 106 -3.18 -20.50 2.20
CA TYR A 106 -4.32 -19.62 2.50
C TYR A 106 -5.65 -20.36 2.41
N MET A 107 -6.44 -20.27 3.46
CA MET A 107 -7.82 -20.75 3.47
C MET A 107 -8.77 -19.59 3.75
N ARG A 108 -9.89 -19.53 3.03
CA ARG A 108 -10.92 -18.51 3.28
C ARG A 108 -11.50 -18.63 4.68
N TRP A 109 -11.77 -17.50 5.33
CA TRP A 109 -12.25 -17.47 6.71
C TRP A 109 -13.46 -18.36 6.97
N ASN A 110 -14.45 -18.38 6.07
CA ASN A 110 -15.65 -19.20 6.25
C ASN A 110 -15.32 -20.70 6.26
N GLU A 111 -14.45 -21.15 5.36
CA GLU A 111 -13.99 -22.54 5.27
C GLU A 111 -13.15 -22.92 6.49
N TYR A 112 -12.20 -22.06 6.85
CA TYR A 112 -11.36 -22.24 8.04
C TYR A 112 -12.19 -22.34 9.31
N ARG A 113 -13.17 -21.44 9.49
CA ARG A 113 -14.07 -21.43 10.64
C ARG A 113 -14.84 -22.74 10.76
N ASP A 114 -15.40 -23.22 9.65
CA ASP A 114 -16.26 -24.41 9.63
C ASP A 114 -15.43 -25.69 9.82
N MET A 115 -14.16 -25.72 9.40
CA MET A 115 -13.28 -26.89 9.52
C MET A 115 -12.50 -26.92 10.84
N TYR A 116 -11.95 -25.79 11.28
CA TYR A 116 -10.95 -25.79 12.35
C TYR A 116 -11.34 -24.97 13.58
N LYS A 117 -12.10 -23.87 13.43
CA LYS A 117 -12.40 -22.96 14.54
C LYS A 117 -13.16 -23.61 15.70
N TYR A 118 -14.03 -24.55 15.40
CA TYR A 118 -14.89 -25.25 16.37
C TYR A 118 -14.49 -26.71 16.57
N GLY A 119 -13.37 -27.15 15.99
CA GLY A 119 -12.82 -28.47 16.11
C GLY A 119 -11.95 -28.67 17.34
N THR A 120 -11.26 -29.83 17.37
CA THR A 120 -10.24 -30.12 18.37
C THR A 120 -9.03 -29.24 18.12
N ILE A 121 -8.44 -28.71 19.20
CA ILE A 121 -7.19 -27.94 19.10
C ILE A 121 -6.05 -28.95 18.93
N ASP A 122 -5.45 -28.98 17.76
CA ASP A 122 -4.21 -29.70 17.51
C ASP A 122 -3.02 -28.75 17.63
N GLU A 123 -2.01 -29.17 18.38
CA GLU A 123 -0.75 -28.42 18.54
C GLU A 123 0.34 -29.09 17.71
N ASP A 124 0.78 -28.42 16.65
CA ASP A 124 1.85 -28.89 15.76
C ASP A 124 2.43 -27.67 14.99
N LEU A 125 3.17 -27.95 13.94
CA LEU A 125 3.64 -26.93 13.00
C LEU A 125 2.46 -26.41 12.15
N PRO A 126 2.24 -25.07 12.08
CA PRO A 126 1.20 -24.50 11.22
C PRO A 126 1.42 -24.82 9.75
N GLU A 127 0.38 -25.21 9.07
CA GLU A 127 0.37 -25.47 7.62
C GLU A 127 -0.61 -24.54 6.88
N VAL A 128 -1.68 -24.15 7.57
CA VAL A 128 -2.77 -23.35 7.00
C VAL A 128 -2.93 -22.05 7.79
N TYR A 129 -3.26 -20.99 7.10
CA TYR A 129 -3.66 -19.74 7.74
C TYR A 129 -4.94 -19.17 7.13
N SER A 130 -5.63 -18.36 7.90
CA SER A 130 -6.80 -17.61 7.46
C SER A 130 -6.78 -16.18 7.97
N LEU A 131 -7.33 -15.28 7.19
CA LEU A 131 -7.51 -13.88 7.56
C LEU A 131 -8.95 -13.64 8.00
N LYS A 132 -9.12 -13.08 9.20
CA LYS A 132 -10.40 -12.60 9.68
C LYS A 132 -10.76 -11.24 9.07
N PRO A 133 -12.04 -10.82 9.16
CA PRO A 133 -12.48 -9.51 8.70
C PRO A 133 -11.79 -8.31 9.37
N ASP A 134 -11.20 -8.50 10.56
CA ASP A 134 -10.41 -7.52 11.29
C ASP A 134 -8.92 -7.55 10.93
N SER A 135 -8.56 -8.24 9.86
CA SER A 135 -7.19 -8.46 9.39
C SER A 135 -6.28 -9.25 10.33
N SER A 136 -6.81 -9.83 11.41
CA SER A 136 -6.06 -10.78 12.25
C SER A 136 -5.85 -12.10 11.52
N ILE A 137 -4.78 -12.82 11.91
CA ILE A 137 -4.35 -14.07 11.27
C ILE A 137 -4.65 -15.21 12.22
N ASP A 138 -5.41 -16.21 11.78
CA ASP A 138 -5.56 -17.48 12.48
C ASP A 138 -4.72 -18.56 11.81
N LEU A 139 -4.05 -19.37 12.62
CA LEU A 139 -3.14 -20.44 12.20
C LEU A 139 -3.69 -21.80 12.59
N TYR A 140 -3.47 -22.80 11.73
CA TYR A 140 -3.79 -24.20 12.05
C TYR A 140 -2.74 -25.15 11.45
N PRO A 141 -2.29 -26.18 12.20
CA PRO A 141 -2.45 -26.37 13.66
C PRO A 141 -1.96 -25.20 14.51
N THR A 142 -2.34 -25.21 15.79
CA THR A 142 -1.82 -24.20 16.75
C THR A 142 -0.32 -24.41 16.94
N PRO A 143 0.51 -23.35 16.89
CA PRO A 143 1.95 -23.48 17.03
C PRO A 143 2.39 -24.16 18.33
N SER A 144 3.12 -25.27 18.22
CA SER A 144 3.67 -26.02 19.38
C SER A 144 4.95 -25.38 19.94
N ALA A 145 5.59 -24.46 19.22
CA ALA A 145 6.81 -23.75 19.61
C ALA A 145 6.74 -22.28 19.23
N THR A 146 7.53 -21.46 19.94
CA THR A 146 7.71 -20.04 19.57
C THR A 146 8.56 -19.95 18.29
N SER A 147 8.07 -19.20 17.30
CA SER A 147 8.71 -19.00 16.02
C SER A 147 8.35 -17.64 15.42
N SER A 148 8.46 -17.47 14.12
CA SER A 148 8.10 -16.25 13.41
C SER A 148 7.37 -16.55 12.10
N ILE A 149 6.50 -15.64 11.69
CA ILE A 149 5.94 -15.60 10.33
C ILE A 149 6.50 -14.40 9.61
N SER A 150 7.09 -14.66 8.45
CA SER A 150 7.45 -13.61 7.49
C SER A 150 6.37 -13.49 6.43
N THR A 151 5.95 -12.28 6.14
CA THR A 151 4.89 -11.99 5.17
C THR A 151 5.11 -10.64 4.52
N GLU A 152 4.47 -10.44 3.38
CA GLU A 152 4.45 -9.18 2.65
C GLU A 152 3.06 -8.54 2.76
N TYR A 153 3.03 -7.22 2.73
CA TYR A 153 1.78 -6.47 2.79
C TYR A 153 1.90 -5.14 2.06
N TRP A 154 0.78 -4.52 1.78
CA TRP A 154 0.71 -3.12 1.37
C TRP A 154 0.30 -2.26 2.54
N ALA A 155 1.10 -1.22 2.79
CA ALA A 155 0.84 -0.27 3.86
C ALA A 155 -0.37 0.63 3.55
N THR A 156 -0.98 1.17 4.58
CA THR A 156 -1.97 2.24 4.42
C THR A 156 -1.30 3.53 3.94
N PRO A 157 -1.99 4.34 3.13
CA PRO A 157 -1.50 5.65 2.74
C PRO A 157 -1.10 6.51 3.94
N THR A 158 0.07 7.16 3.84
CA THR A 158 0.58 8.05 4.88
C THR A 158 0.20 9.49 4.61
N VAL A 159 -0.21 10.21 5.66
CA VAL A 159 -0.55 11.63 5.56
C VAL A 159 0.68 12.48 5.86
N LEU A 160 0.95 13.47 5.01
CA LEU A 160 2.00 14.45 5.24
C LEU A 160 1.57 15.44 6.32
N VAL A 161 2.38 15.60 7.36
CA VAL A 161 2.07 16.43 8.54
C VAL A 161 3.17 17.45 8.85
N ALA A 162 4.42 17.04 8.82
CA ALA A 162 5.57 17.86 9.18
C ALA A 162 6.34 18.36 7.95
N ASP A 163 7.06 19.47 8.09
CA ASP A 163 7.86 20.10 7.01
C ASP A 163 8.82 19.14 6.30
N GLY A 164 9.40 18.21 7.06
CA GLY A 164 10.37 17.24 6.59
C GLY A 164 9.78 15.96 6.03
N ASP A 165 8.46 15.78 6.10
CA ASP A 165 7.82 14.56 5.62
C ASP A 165 8.03 14.39 4.12
N ILE A 166 8.23 13.16 3.72
CA ILE A 166 8.45 12.77 2.32
C ILE A 166 7.31 11.85 1.92
N SER A 167 6.68 12.13 0.78
CA SER A 167 5.67 11.26 0.20
C SER A 167 6.23 9.86 -0.08
N ALA A 168 5.40 8.83 0.10
CA ALA A 168 5.70 7.47 -0.30
C ALA A 168 5.83 7.32 -1.82
N ILE A 169 5.20 8.22 -2.60
CA ILE A 169 5.30 8.25 -4.06
C ILE A 169 6.76 8.46 -4.48
N PRO A 170 7.29 7.71 -5.46
CA PRO A 170 8.67 7.87 -5.91
C PRO A 170 9.00 9.31 -6.33
N PRO A 171 10.17 9.87 -5.93
CA PRO A 171 10.50 11.28 -6.14
C PRO A 171 10.42 11.78 -7.57
N ARG A 172 10.62 10.92 -8.56
CA ARG A 172 10.48 11.23 -10.00
C ARG A 172 9.06 11.60 -10.40
N PHE A 173 8.07 11.19 -9.59
CA PHE A 173 6.65 11.46 -9.82
C PHE A 173 6.06 12.51 -8.89
N HIS A 174 6.84 13.16 -8.01
CA HIS A 174 6.32 14.17 -7.07
C HIS A 174 5.55 15.31 -7.75
N LYS A 175 5.82 15.58 -9.05
CA LYS A 175 5.05 16.54 -9.83
C LYS A 175 3.56 16.21 -9.93
N ILE A 176 3.17 14.95 -9.83
CA ILE A 176 1.77 14.53 -9.88
C ILE A 176 0.98 15.08 -8.69
N ILE A 177 1.64 15.16 -7.51
CA ILE A 177 1.05 15.75 -6.29
C ILE A 177 0.72 17.21 -6.53
N ILE A 178 1.66 17.95 -7.13
CA ILE A 178 1.47 19.38 -7.44
C ILE A 178 0.36 19.57 -8.49
N ALA A 179 0.34 18.74 -9.54
CA ALA A 179 -0.71 18.80 -10.55
C ALA A 179 -2.10 18.54 -9.94
N ARG A 180 -2.23 17.53 -9.06
CA ARG A 180 -3.47 17.23 -8.35
C ARG A 180 -3.87 18.35 -7.39
N ALA A 181 -2.91 18.92 -6.66
CA ALA A 181 -3.17 20.03 -5.74
C ALA A 181 -3.62 21.30 -6.49
N LYS A 182 -3.04 21.59 -7.69
CA LYS A 182 -3.51 22.66 -8.58
C LYS A 182 -4.96 22.49 -9.01
N MET A 183 -5.44 21.26 -9.18
CA MET A 183 -6.86 21.02 -9.49
C MET A 183 -7.76 21.46 -8.34
N TYR A 184 -7.41 21.15 -7.08
CA TYR A 184 -8.16 21.61 -5.92
C TYR A 184 -8.14 23.14 -5.78
N TYR A 185 -7.00 23.76 -6.04
CA TYR A 185 -6.89 25.20 -6.02
C TYR A 185 -7.78 25.84 -7.10
N ALA A 186 -7.73 25.30 -8.33
CA ALA A 186 -8.50 25.80 -9.45
C ALA A 186 -10.02 25.63 -9.23
N GLU A 187 -10.45 24.57 -8.57
CA GLU A 187 -11.84 24.35 -8.18
C GLU A 187 -12.30 25.39 -7.15
N ASN A 188 -11.44 25.71 -6.15
CA ASN A 188 -11.78 26.68 -5.12
C ASN A 188 -11.81 28.12 -5.64
N GLU A 189 -10.91 28.48 -6.55
CA GLU A 189 -10.77 29.83 -7.12
C GLU A 189 -11.60 30.04 -8.41
N ASP A 190 -12.38 29.04 -8.83
CA ASP A 190 -13.15 29.07 -10.10
C ASP A 190 -12.26 29.46 -11.32
N ALA A 191 -11.07 28.82 -11.41
CA ALA A 191 -10.05 29.09 -12.41
C ALA A 191 -9.96 27.99 -13.48
N PRO A 192 -10.85 27.96 -14.49
CA PRO A 192 -10.96 26.90 -15.46
C PRO A 192 -9.70 26.72 -16.35
N GLU A 193 -8.94 27.77 -16.55
CA GLU A 193 -7.70 27.73 -17.34
C GLU A 193 -6.61 26.93 -16.59
N ILE A 194 -6.48 27.12 -15.27
CA ILE A 194 -5.56 26.35 -14.42
C ILE A 194 -6.03 24.90 -14.33
N MET A 195 -7.35 24.69 -14.18
CA MET A 195 -7.95 23.35 -14.10
C MET A 195 -7.63 22.52 -15.36
N ALA A 196 -7.83 23.07 -16.56
CA ALA A 196 -7.59 22.33 -17.80
C ALA A 196 -6.11 21.93 -17.97
N GLY A 197 -5.18 22.82 -17.64
CA GLY A 197 -3.74 22.53 -17.68
C GLY A 197 -3.32 21.51 -16.63
N ALA A 198 -3.81 21.65 -15.39
CA ALA A 198 -3.50 20.74 -14.30
C ALA A 198 -4.06 19.34 -14.53
N LEU A 199 -5.27 19.23 -15.11
CA LEU A 199 -5.88 17.93 -15.44
C LEU A 199 -5.05 17.19 -16.48
N ALA A 200 -4.67 17.84 -17.58
CA ALA A 200 -3.86 17.21 -18.63
C ALA A 200 -2.48 16.75 -18.11
N GLU A 201 -1.85 17.57 -17.25
CA GLU A 201 -0.57 17.21 -16.62
C GLU A 201 -0.74 16.04 -15.64
N PHE A 202 -1.83 16.03 -14.87
CA PHE A 202 -2.14 14.96 -13.91
C PHE A 202 -2.37 13.62 -14.62
N GLU A 203 -3.18 13.60 -15.68
CA GLU A 203 -3.47 12.38 -16.44
C GLU A 203 -2.20 11.77 -17.07
N ASP A 204 -1.35 12.58 -17.71
CA ASP A 204 -0.08 12.12 -18.31
C ASP A 204 0.89 11.55 -17.24
N LEU A 205 0.96 12.19 -16.07
CA LEU A 205 1.82 11.74 -14.98
C LEU A 205 1.25 10.50 -14.29
N LEU A 206 -0.07 10.41 -14.18
CA LEU A 206 -0.76 9.26 -13.60
C LEU A 206 -0.56 8.01 -14.43
N ASP A 207 -0.75 8.09 -15.75
CA ASP A 207 -0.52 6.97 -16.66
C ASP A 207 0.93 6.44 -16.56
N LYS A 208 1.90 7.34 -16.42
CA LYS A 208 3.30 6.97 -16.22
C LYS A 208 3.54 6.32 -14.86
N LEU A 209 2.92 6.83 -13.79
CA LEU A 209 3.01 6.28 -12.45
C LEU A 209 2.38 4.88 -12.40
N GLU A 210 1.17 4.71 -12.94
CA GLU A 210 0.48 3.43 -12.99
C GLU A 210 1.26 2.39 -13.81
N SER A 211 1.80 2.78 -14.95
CA SER A 211 2.63 1.91 -15.79
C SER A 211 3.92 1.42 -15.10
N ASP A 212 4.44 2.20 -14.17
CA ASP A 212 5.69 1.94 -13.47
C ASP A 212 5.49 1.20 -12.14
N GLN A 213 4.43 1.53 -11.40
CA GLN A 213 4.23 1.14 -10.01
C GLN A 213 3.10 0.13 -9.78
N LEU A 214 2.33 -0.20 -10.81
CA LEU A 214 1.35 -1.27 -10.70
C LEU A 214 1.88 -2.58 -11.29
N PRO A 215 1.50 -3.73 -10.69
CA PRO A 215 1.93 -5.03 -11.20
C PRO A 215 1.47 -5.20 -12.64
N ARG A 216 2.44 -5.41 -13.53
CA ARG A 216 2.15 -5.65 -14.96
C ARG A 216 1.29 -6.89 -15.08
N GLN A 217 0.09 -6.75 -15.63
CA GLN A 217 -0.72 -7.90 -16.01
C GLN A 217 0.10 -8.76 -16.96
N LYS A 218 0.50 -9.95 -16.50
CA LYS A 218 1.11 -10.95 -17.40
C LYS A 218 0.11 -11.17 -18.52
N ASN A 219 0.50 -10.82 -19.75
CA ASN A 219 -0.34 -10.99 -20.92
C ASN A 219 -0.77 -12.47 -21.01
N ARG A 220 -2.01 -12.77 -20.67
CA ARG A 220 -2.62 -14.11 -20.78
C ARG A 220 -2.51 -14.70 -22.21
N ARG A 221 -2.21 -13.86 -23.20
CA ARG A 221 -1.99 -14.30 -24.59
C ARG A 221 -0.76 -15.19 -24.76
N PHE A 222 0.26 -15.10 -23.89
CA PHE A 222 1.44 -15.97 -23.96
C PHE A 222 1.28 -17.27 -23.17
N SER A 223 0.45 -17.32 -22.12
CA SER A 223 0.17 -18.56 -21.40
C SER A 223 -0.70 -19.52 -22.24
N ALA A 224 -1.62 -19.01 -23.04
CA ALA A 224 -2.44 -19.83 -23.93
C ALA A 224 -1.64 -20.49 -25.06
N ALA A 225 -0.51 -19.90 -25.48
CA ALA A 225 0.37 -20.50 -26.49
C ALA A 225 1.26 -21.62 -25.92
N GLN A 226 1.67 -21.49 -24.64
CA GLN A 226 2.44 -22.54 -23.96
C GLN A 226 1.59 -23.74 -23.57
N ASP A 227 0.31 -23.54 -23.26
CA ASP A 227 -0.61 -24.66 -22.96
C ASP A 227 -0.95 -25.50 -24.20
N LEU A 228 -0.81 -24.94 -25.43
CA LEU A 228 -1.04 -25.67 -26.70
C LEU A 228 0.13 -26.59 -27.06
N GLU A 229 1.34 -26.38 -26.58
CA GLU A 229 2.48 -27.26 -26.83
C GLU A 229 2.43 -28.58 -26.04
N ASN A 230 1.61 -28.63 -24.99
CA ASN A 230 1.44 -29.83 -24.14
C ASN A 230 0.28 -30.74 -24.58
N PHE A 231 -0.44 -30.42 -25.66
CA PHE A 231 -1.45 -31.29 -26.21
C PHE A 231 -0.80 -32.39 -27.08
N VAL A 232 -0.38 -33.48 -26.43
CA VAL A 232 0.00 -34.73 -27.14
C VAL A 232 -1.29 -35.41 -27.56
N VAL A 233 -1.64 -35.28 -28.86
CA VAL A 233 -2.69 -36.10 -29.48
C VAL A 233 -2.16 -37.54 -29.53
N ARG A 234 -2.62 -38.42 -28.65
CA ARG A 234 -2.45 -39.85 -28.81
C ARG A 234 -3.44 -40.29 -29.86
N THR A 235 -2.94 -40.56 -31.10
CA THR A 235 -3.66 -41.35 -32.07
C THR A 235 -3.49 -42.84 -31.73
N GLU A 236 -4.60 -43.51 -31.42
CA GLU A 236 -4.70 -44.96 -31.41
C GLU A 236 -4.57 -45.54 -32.83
#